data_15d0e0982058fd705d3ec8396fd29646
#
_entry.id   15d0e0982058fd705d3ec8396fd29646
#
_cell.length_a   1.000
_cell.length_b   1.000
_cell.length_c   1.000
_cell.angle_alpha   90.00
_cell.angle_beta   90.00
_cell.angle_gamma   90.00
#
_symmetry.space_group_name_H-M   'P 1'
#
loop_
_entity.id
_entity.type
_entity.pdbx_description
1 polymer ?
#
loop_
_entity_poly.entity_id
_entity_poly.type
_entity_poly.pdbx_seq_one_letter_code
_entity_poly.pdbx_strand_id
1 'polypeptide(L)'
;MRVSASADHNCPRRCEKKFRWRRPRHTLKGRQIADEIERVGLRLQVRKQQAEAGDIVLLYGDESEALTHPYLARVWAKAGADLRVPAPGQAKKVAMLGSLDPVTRQLIVHTSPTKRSSDFVAHLEQLDRLYGPKPGQPAKPVVLVEDNGPIHTSKLSLAALAARAHWLTVEWLPKSAPELNDVEVVWHDLKAHHLAHQTFADTDALDQAIHQAVDALNTERMVLPLARPRISAMKIGREQWAVTRPRPFVGG
;
A
#
# COMPACT_ATOMS: atom_id res chain seq x y z
N MET A 1 5.56 32.57 36.37
CA MET A 1 5.92 33.37 35.18
C MET A 1 5.30 32.68 33.95
N ARG A 2 4.24 33.26 33.39
CA ARG A 2 3.63 32.77 32.14
C ARG A 2 4.34 33.51 30.99
N VAL A 3 5.02 32.77 30.13
CA VAL A 3 5.58 33.32 28.91
C VAL A 3 4.48 33.22 27.84
N SER A 4 3.87 34.35 27.51
CA SER A 4 2.95 34.48 26.37
C SER A 4 3.79 34.47 25.09
N ALA A 5 3.73 33.41 24.31
CA ALA A 5 4.28 33.38 22.98
C ALA A 5 3.28 34.06 22.03
N SER A 6 3.47 35.32 21.72
CA SER A 6 2.85 35.97 20.58
C SER A 6 3.47 35.39 19.31
N ALA A 7 2.66 34.75 18.50
CA ALA A 7 3.08 34.23 17.20
C ALA A 7 3.18 35.39 16.20
N ASP A 8 4.33 36.02 16.10
CA ASP A 8 4.66 36.91 15.00
C ASP A 8 4.82 36.13 13.71
N HIS A 9 3.77 36.13 12.90
CA HIS A 9 3.68 35.44 11.61
C HIS A 9 4.47 36.11 10.47
N ASN A 10 5.30 37.11 10.78
CA ASN A 10 6.04 37.85 9.77
C ASN A 10 7.52 37.90 10.11
N CYS A 11 8.29 36.87 9.76
CA CYS A 11 9.75 36.93 9.85
C CYS A 11 10.40 36.67 8.49
N PRO A 12 10.56 37.69 7.61
CA PRO A 12 11.22 37.55 6.31
C PRO A 12 12.68 37.07 6.43
N ARG A 13 13.36 37.43 7.52
CA ARG A 13 14.79 37.13 7.73
C ARG A 13 15.13 35.66 8.03
N ARG A 14 14.15 34.82 8.39
CA ARG A 14 14.37 33.35 8.58
C ARG A 14 14.42 32.55 7.28
N CYS A 15 13.82 33.05 6.19
CA CYS A 15 13.89 32.42 4.88
C CYS A 15 15.29 32.50 4.26
N GLU A 16 16.09 33.50 4.57
CA GLU A 16 17.45 33.69 4.06
C GLU A 16 18.46 32.69 4.65
N LYS A 17 18.17 32.07 5.79
CA LYS A 17 19.10 31.20 6.53
C LYS A 17 18.86 29.70 6.29
N LYS A 18 18.44 29.26 5.12
CA LYS A 18 18.29 27.80 4.77
C LYS A 18 17.44 26.97 5.75
N PHE A 19 16.67 27.59 6.67
CA PHE A 19 15.76 26.91 7.58
C PHE A 19 14.39 26.76 6.94
N ARG A 20 13.85 25.53 6.97
CA ARG A 20 12.51 25.24 6.51
C ARG A 20 11.74 24.55 7.62
N TRP A 21 10.49 24.95 7.85
CA TRP A 21 9.57 24.22 8.70
C TRP A 21 9.27 22.86 8.08
N ARG A 22 9.73 21.77 8.75
CA ARG A 22 9.54 20.41 8.27
C ARG A 22 9.09 19.52 9.41
N ARG A 23 8.19 18.58 9.12
CA ARG A 23 7.80 17.54 10.06
C ARG A 23 8.91 16.48 10.12
N PRO A 24 9.42 16.10 11.31
CA PRO A 24 10.31 14.97 11.46
C PRO A 24 9.65 13.68 10.98
N ARG A 25 10.45 12.75 10.52
CA ARG A 25 9.99 11.41 10.12
C ARG A 25 10.72 10.36 10.96
N HIS A 26 10.00 9.29 11.32
CA HIS A 26 10.64 8.12 11.89
C HIS A 26 11.57 7.48 10.86
N THR A 27 12.67 6.89 11.35
CA THR A 27 13.60 6.12 10.52
C THR A 27 13.93 4.81 11.21
N LEU A 28 13.99 3.75 10.44
CA LEU A 28 14.42 2.41 10.88
C LEU A 28 15.87 2.12 10.51
N LYS A 29 16.56 3.06 9.85
CA LYS A 29 17.95 2.87 9.36
C LYS A 29 18.93 2.40 10.40
N GLY A 30 18.78 2.79 11.67
CA GLY A 30 19.63 2.30 12.76
C GLY A 30 19.40 0.84 13.16
N ARG A 31 18.39 0.16 12.61
CA ARG A 31 18.09 -1.26 12.83
C ARG A 31 18.39 -2.13 11.62
N GLN A 32 18.82 -1.54 10.52
CA GLN A 32 19.11 -2.21 9.26
C GLN A 32 20.54 -2.73 9.23
N ILE A 33 20.73 -3.88 8.59
CA ILE A 33 22.05 -4.44 8.28
C ILE A 33 22.29 -4.19 6.80
N ALA A 34 23.16 -3.24 6.46
CA ALA A 34 23.36 -2.76 5.10
C ALA A 34 23.73 -3.88 4.12
N ASP A 35 24.68 -4.76 4.51
CA ASP A 35 25.14 -5.88 3.67
C ASP A 35 24.01 -6.89 3.36
N GLU A 36 23.09 -7.08 4.33
CA GLU A 36 21.94 -7.96 4.14
C GLU A 36 20.94 -7.35 3.17
N ILE A 37 20.67 -6.05 3.30
CA ILE A 37 19.79 -5.31 2.39
C ILE A 37 20.34 -5.34 0.97
N GLU A 38 21.63 -5.08 0.79
CA GLU A 38 22.27 -5.11 -0.53
C GLU A 38 22.16 -6.51 -1.15
N ARG A 39 22.52 -7.55 -0.41
CA ARG A 39 22.44 -8.94 -0.87
C ARG A 39 21.02 -9.36 -1.27
N VAL A 40 20.02 -9.04 -0.44
CA VAL A 40 18.62 -9.36 -0.74
C VAL A 40 18.14 -8.50 -1.91
N GLY A 41 18.50 -7.22 -1.97
CA GLY A 41 18.18 -6.33 -3.08
C GLY A 41 18.66 -6.87 -4.43
N LEU A 42 19.90 -7.36 -4.49
CA LEU A 42 20.44 -8.02 -5.70
C LEU A 42 19.65 -9.28 -6.08
N ARG A 43 19.30 -10.13 -5.12
CA ARG A 43 18.46 -11.30 -5.39
C ARG A 43 17.08 -10.90 -5.93
N LEU A 44 16.44 -9.90 -5.35
CA LEU A 44 15.14 -9.41 -5.83
C LEU A 44 15.23 -8.84 -7.24
N GLN A 45 16.34 -8.19 -7.62
CA GLN A 45 16.55 -7.75 -9.01
C GLN A 45 16.57 -8.94 -9.96
N VAL A 46 17.26 -10.03 -9.62
CA VAL A 46 17.25 -11.26 -10.43
C VAL A 46 15.83 -11.84 -10.51
N ARG A 47 15.09 -11.89 -9.39
CA ARG A 47 13.69 -12.36 -9.38
C ARG A 47 12.78 -11.50 -10.27
N LYS A 48 12.97 -10.18 -10.26
CA LYS A 48 12.23 -9.27 -11.16
C LYS A 48 12.51 -9.59 -12.63
N GLN A 49 13.77 -9.78 -13.00
CA GLN A 49 14.14 -10.16 -14.37
C GLN A 49 13.53 -11.51 -14.79
N GLN A 50 13.55 -12.52 -13.91
CA GLN A 50 12.91 -13.81 -14.15
C GLN A 50 11.39 -13.67 -14.33
N ALA A 51 10.74 -12.82 -13.53
CA ALA A 51 9.31 -12.57 -13.64
C ALA A 51 8.96 -11.82 -14.95
N GLU A 52 9.75 -10.82 -15.34
CA GLU A 52 9.61 -10.09 -16.60
C GLU A 52 9.82 -11.00 -17.81
N ALA A 53 10.77 -11.94 -17.72
CA ALA A 53 10.99 -12.98 -18.75
C ALA A 53 9.85 -14.02 -18.81
N GLY A 54 9.02 -14.06 -17.77
CA GLY A 54 7.92 -15.00 -17.69
C GLY A 54 8.30 -16.36 -17.09
N ASP A 55 9.48 -16.52 -16.53
CA ASP A 55 9.96 -17.79 -15.95
C ASP A 55 9.28 -18.10 -14.61
N ILE A 56 8.97 -17.08 -13.83
CA ILE A 56 8.32 -17.19 -12.52
C ILE A 56 7.16 -16.17 -12.41
N VAL A 57 6.32 -16.35 -11.39
CA VAL A 57 5.46 -15.30 -10.86
C VAL A 57 6.15 -14.73 -9.62
N LEU A 58 6.33 -13.42 -9.55
CA LEU A 58 6.87 -12.73 -8.38
C LEU A 58 5.74 -11.98 -7.68
N LEU A 59 5.57 -12.22 -6.38
CA LEU A 59 4.57 -11.58 -5.56
C LEU A 59 5.24 -10.88 -4.38
N TYR A 60 4.84 -9.64 -4.10
CA TYR A 60 5.24 -8.91 -2.89
C TYR A 60 4.10 -8.93 -1.90
N GLY A 61 4.28 -9.64 -0.80
CA GLY A 61 3.29 -9.74 0.27
C GLY A 61 3.52 -8.72 1.38
N ASP A 62 2.44 -8.27 2.00
CA ASP A 62 2.45 -7.38 3.18
C ASP A 62 1.05 -7.25 3.78
N GLU A 63 0.96 -6.77 5.02
CA GLU A 63 -0.30 -6.43 5.65
C GLU A 63 -0.51 -4.93 5.77
N SER A 64 -1.76 -4.56 5.66
CA SER A 64 -2.21 -3.19 5.91
C SER A 64 -3.51 -3.19 6.72
N GLU A 65 -3.93 -2.01 7.14
CA GLU A 65 -5.23 -1.82 7.79
C GLU A 65 -5.95 -0.62 7.16
N ALA A 66 -7.25 -0.76 6.97
CA ALA A 66 -8.13 0.34 6.67
C ALA A 66 -9.04 0.65 7.86
N LEU A 67 -9.46 1.90 7.98
CA LEU A 67 -10.27 2.40 9.07
C LEU A 67 -11.62 2.91 8.55
N THR A 68 -12.67 2.79 9.36
CA THR A 68 -13.95 3.45 9.07
C THR A 68 -13.86 4.98 9.10
N HIS A 69 -12.78 5.52 9.71
CA HIS A 69 -12.43 6.95 9.63
C HIS A 69 -11.85 7.31 8.26
N PRO A 70 -12.12 8.55 7.78
CA PRO A 70 -11.62 8.98 6.49
C PRO A 70 -10.10 9.17 6.49
N TYR A 71 -9.44 8.70 5.44
CA TYR A 71 -8.09 9.13 5.11
C TYR A 71 -8.14 10.52 4.49
N LEU A 72 -7.45 11.48 5.10
CA LEU A 72 -7.41 12.86 4.62
C LEU A 72 -6.19 13.06 3.73
N ALA A 73 -6.38 13.00 2.42
CA ALA A 73 -5.39 13.34 1.42
C ALA A 73 -5.50 14.82 1.00
N ARG A 74 -4.46 15.34 0.36
CA ARG A 74 -4.51 16.68 -0.21
C ARG A 74 -5.38 16.69 -1.47
N VAL A 75 -6.23 17.67 -1.60
CA VAL A 75 -7.13 17.85 -2.75
C VAL A 75 -7.01 19.26 -3.32
N TRP A 76 -7.31 19.38 -4.61
CA TRP A 76 -7.50 20.68 -5.25
C TRP A 76 -8.93 21.16 -4.98
N ALA A 77 -9.07 22.35 -4.42
CA ALA A 77 -10.36 22.95 -4.12
C ALA A 77 -10.30 24.46 -4.37
N LYS A 78 -11.48 25.09 -4.54
CA LYS A 78 -11.58 26.55 -4.60
C LYS A 78 -11.13 27.15 -3.28
N ALA A 79 -10.51 28.33 -3.32
CA ALA A 79 -10.20 29.08 -2.11
C ALA A 79 -11.48 29.35 -1.30
N GLY A 80 -11.46 29.04 -0.01
CA GLY A 80 -12.61 29.18 0.88
C GLY A 80 -13.63 28.03 0.83
N ALA A 81 -13.38 26.94 0.06
CA ALA A 81 -14.24 25.77 0.09
C ALA A 81 -14.22 25.07 1.46
N ASP A 82 -15.36 24.59 1.91
CA ASP A 82 -15.47 23.76 3.09
C ASP A 82 -14.97 22.33 2.76
N LEU A 83 -13.83 21.94 3.35
CA LEU A 83 -13.19 20.66 3.14
C LEU A 83 -13.38 19.68 4.32
N ARG A 84 -14.38 19.93 5.16
CA ARG A 84 -14.65 19.05 6.30
C ARG A 84 -15.27 17.74 5.83
N VAL A 85 -14.72 16.61 6.33
CA VAL A 85 -15.24 15.28 6.11
C VAL A 85 -15.79 14.77 7.44
N PRO A 86 -17.07 14.32 7.51
CA PRO A 86 -17.61 13.73 8.73
C PRO A 86 -16.76 12.52 9.15
N ALA A 87 -16.49 12.41 10.45
CA ALA A 87 -15.80 11.27 11.03
C ALA A 87 -16.70 10.58 12.05
N PRO A 88 -16.72 9.23 12.12
CA PRO A 88 -17.42 8.50 13.15
C PRO A 88 -16.76 8.73 14.52
N GLY A 89 -17.49 8.54 15.62
CA GLY A 89 -16.97 8.75 16.99
C GLY A 89 -15.82 7.81 17.32
N GLN A 90 -15.94 6.51 17.01
CA GLN A 90 -14.91 5.51 17.26
C GLN A 90 -14.54 4.77 15.96
N ALA A 91 -13.26 4.80 15.63
CA ALA A 91 -12.77 4.09 14.46
C ALA A 91 -12.80 2.57 14.68
N LYS A 92 -13.36 1.85 13.72
CA LYS A 92 -13.19 0.41 13.55
C LYS A 92 -12.22 0.15 12.42
N LYS A 93 -11.62 -1.04 12.38
CA LYS A 93 -10.63 -1.41 11.37
C LYS A 93 -10.97 -2.71 10.67
N VAL A 94 -10.53 -2.83 9.44
CA VAL A 94 -10.45 -4.05 8.65
C VAL A 94 -8.98 -4.27 8.31
N ALA A 95 -8.47 -5.45 8.58
CA ALA A 95 -7.14 -5.87 8.19
C ALA A 95 -7.15 -6.32 6.73
N MET A 96 -6.07 -6.05 6.03
CA MET A 96 -5.84 -6.44 4.64
C MET A 96 -4.51 -7.18 4.58
N LEU A 97 -4.53 -8.40 4.06
CA LEU A 97 -3.33 -9.14 3.66
C LEU A 97 -3.29 -9.10 2.14
N GLY A 98 -2.21 -8.64 1.56
CA GLY A 98 -2.16 -8.42 0.13
C GLY A 98 -0.90 -8.94 -0.52
N SER A 99 -1.03 -9.33 -1.77
CA SER A 99 0.09 -9.70 -2.63
C SER A 99 0.03 -8.92 -3.93
N LEU A 100 1.12 -8.25 -4.26
CA LEU A 100 1.30 -7.49 -5.49
C LEU A 100 2.10 -8.29 -6.50
N ASP A 101 1.55 -8.51 -7.68
CA ASP A 101 2.29 -8.94 -8.86
C ASP A 101 2.82 -7.69 -9.59
N PRO A 102 4.13 -7.43 -9.62
CA PRO A 102 4.68 -6.23 -10.26
C PRO A 102 4.61 -6.28 -11.79
N VAL A 103 4.54 -7.47 -12.40
CA VAL A 103 4.48 -7.63 -13.86
C VAL A 103 3.07 -7.36 -14.37
N THR A 104 2.08 -8.02 -13.81
CA THR A 104 0.66 -7.80 -14.16
C THR A 104 0.09 -6.54 -13.49
N ARG A 105 0.78 -6.03 -12.47
CA ARG A 105 0.38 -4.89 -11.64
C ARG A 105 -0.91 -5.13 -10.84
N GLN A 106 -1.27 -6.37 -10.65
CA GLN A 106 -2.46 -6.75 -9.88
C GLN A 106 -2.15 -6.83 -8.39
N LEU A 107 -2.98 -6.19 -7.60
CA LEU A 107 -3.02 -6.34 -6.14
C LEU A 107 -4.13 -7.34 -5.78
N ILE A 108 -3.76 -8.40 -5.08
CA ILE A 108 -4.67 -9.43 -4.57
C ILE A 108 -4.81 -9.16 -3.08
N VAL A 109 -6.02 -9.03 -2.58
CA VAL A 109 -6.27 -8.70 -1.16
C VAL A 109 -7.23 -9.70 -0.54
N HIS A 110 -6.86 -10.19 0.63
CA HIS A 110 -7.71 -10.87 1.58
C HIS A 110 -8.00 -9.92 2.74
N THR A 111 -9.27 -9.74 3.07
CA THR A 111 -9.71 -8.90 4.18
C THR A 111 -10.11 -9.75 5.38
N SER A 112 -9.86 -9.25 6.59
CA SER A 112 -10.19 -9.94 7.84
C SER A 112 -10.42 -8.94 8.97
N PRO A 113 -11.20 -9.27 10.01
CA PRO A 113 -11.30 -8.47 11.23
C PRO A 113 -9.97 -8.41 12.01
N THR A 114 -9.07 -9.37 11.78
CA THR A 114 -7.82 -9.53 12.53
C THR A 114 -6.63 -9.70 11.58
N LYS A 115 -5.41 -9.59 12.15
CA LYS A 115 -4.16 -9.97 11.48
C LYS A 115 -3.55 -11.14 12.25
N ARG A 116 -3.94 -12.35 11.89
CA ARG A 116 -3.45 -13.58 12.51
C ARG A 116 -2.87 -14.52 11.47
N SER A 117 -2.14 -15.51 11.93
CA SER A 117 -1.61 -16.56 11.05
C SER A 117 -2.70 -17.33 10.28
N SER A 118 -3.91 -17.46 10.84
CA SER A 118 -5.08 -18.02 10.14
C SER A 118 -5.48 -17.17 8.93
N ASP A 119 -5.41 -15.84 9.06
CA ASP A 119 -5.76 -14.92 7.98
C ASP A 119 -4.70 -14.97 6.88
N PHE A 120 -3.43 -15.13 7.27
CA PHE A 120 -2.35 -15.38 6.30
C PHE A 120 -2.54 -16.70 5.55
N VAL A 121 -2.94 -17.78 6.24
CA VAL A 121 -3.25 -19.06 5.58
C VAL A 121 -4.42 -18.89 4.61
N ALA A 122 -5.49 -18.18 4.99
CA ALA A 122 -6.62 -17.89 4.10
C ALA A 122 -6.19 -17.07 2.86
N HIS A 123 -5.24 -16.14 3.01
CA HIS A 123 -4.64 -15.42 1.88
C HIS A 123 -3.83 -16.38 0.99
N LEU A 124 -3.03 -17.28 1.56
CA LEU A 124 -2.33 -18.32 0.77
C LEU A 124 -3.31 -19.21 -0.01
N GLU A 125 -4.46 -19.57 0.56
CA GLU A 125 -5.52 -20.30 -0.15
C GLU A 125 -6.12 -19.50 -1.32
N GLN A 126 -6.17 -18.17 -1.21
CA GLN A 126 -6.54 -17.32 -2.33
C GLN A 126 -5.48 -17.37 -3.43
N LEU A 127 -4.18 -17.37 -3.07
CA LEU A 127 -3.08 -17.52 -4.03
C LEU A 127 -3.07 -18.91 -4.67
N ASP A 128 -3.43 -19.99 -3.92
CA ASP A 128 -3.61 -21.35 -4.48
C ASP A 128 -4.62 -21.34 -5.64
N ARG A 129 -5.74 -20.67 -5.48
CA ARG A 129 -6.77 -20.58 -6.53
C ARG A 129 -6.31 -19.86 -7.78
N LEU A 130 -5.44 -18.86 -7.63
CA LEU A 130 -4.96 -18.02 -8.74
C LEU A 130 -3.73 -18.61 -9.43
N TYR A 131 -2.76 -19.08 -8.68
CA TYR A 131 -1.43 -19.46 -9.16
C TYR A 131 -1.06 -20.92 -8.89
N GLY A 132 -1.80 -21.61 -8.02
CA GLY A 132 -1.54 -23.00 -7.67
C GLY A 132 -1.65 -23.96 -8.85
N PRO A 133 -1.11 -25.18 -8.71
CA PRO A 133 -1.17 -26.23 -9.73
C PRO A 133 -2.60 -26.52 -10.16
N LYS A 134 -2.84 -26.62 -11.47
CA LYS A 134 -4.14 -27.00 -12.04
C LYS A 134 -4.00 -28.36 -12.74
N PRO A 135 -5.03 -29.20 -12.72
CA PRO A 135 -4.99 -30.49 -13.41
C PRO A 135 -4.60 -30.33 -14.89
N GLY A 136 -3.57 -31.08 -15.31
CA GLY A 136 -3.09 -31.05 -16.70
C GLY A 136 -2.28 -29.86 -17.14
N GLN A 137 -1.98 -28.92 -16.21
CA GLN A 137 -1.12 -27.76 -16.50
C GLN A 137 0.06 -27.73 -15.53
N PRO A 138 1.31 -27.59 -16.01
CA PRO A 138 2.43 -27.38 -15.13
C PRO A 138 2.27 -26.03 -14.38
N ALA A 139 2.40 -26.05 -13.06
CA ALA A 139 2.40 -24.82 -12.29
C ALA A 139 3.62 -23.98 -12.62
N LYS A 140 3.44 -22.68 -12.86
CA LYS A 140 4.53 -21.76 -12.94
C LYS A 140 5.08 -21.53 -11.53
N PRO A 141 6.41 -21.57 -11.32
CA PRO A 141 6.97 -21.31 -10.00
C PRO A 141 6.60 -19.91 -9.50
N VAL A 142 6.15 -19.83 -8.26
CA VAL A 142 5.83 -18.56 -7.58
C VAL A 142 6.90 -18.26 -6.55
N VAL A 143 7.39 -17.03 -6.54
CA VAL A 143 8.24 -16.48 -5.48
C VAL A 143 7.44 -15.42 -4.74
N LEU A 144 7.15 -15.68 -3.47
CA LEU A 144 6.46 -14.77 -2.57
C LEU A 144 7.49 -14.07 -1.68
N VAL A 145 7.59 -12.76 -1.80
CA VAL A 145 8.46 -11.91 -0.98
C VAL A 145 7.68 -11.48 0.25
N GLU A 146 8.16 -11.83 1.44
CA GLU A 146 7.49 -11.56 2.71
C GLU A 146 8.46 -11.04 3.77
N ASP A 147 7.94 -10.30 4.72
CA ASP A 147 8.71 -9.94 5.90
C ASP A 147 8.76 -11.10 6.92
N ASN A 148 9.66 -10.98 7.91
CA ASN A 148 9.80 -11.95 8.98
C ASN A 148 8.84 -11.71 10.15
N GLY A 149 7.63 -11.19 9.88
CA GLY A 149 6.61 -10.94 10.89
C GLY A 149 6.13 -12.21 11.62
N PRO A 150 5.66 -12.09 12.86
CA PRO A 150 5.20 -13.25 13.63
C PRO A 150 4.07 -14.04 12.96
N ILE A 151 3.22 -13.38 12.19
CA ILE A 151 2.12 -14.05 11.48
C ILE A 151 2.60 -14.91 10.32
N HIS A 152 3.74 -14.56 9.70
CA HIS A 152 4.36 -15.32 8.61
C HIS A 152 5.24 -16.46 9.13
N THR A 153 5.89 -16.27 10.29
CA THR A 153 6.84 -17.23 10.87
C THR A 153 6.25 -18.13 11.95
N SER A 154 4.94 -18.09 12.17
CA SER A 154 4.24 -18.99 13.10
C SER A 154 4.30 -20.44 12.61
N LYS A 155 4.15 -21.41 13.52
CA LYS A 155 4.10 -22.83 13.16
C LYS A 155 3.01 -23.11 12.12
N LEU A 156 1.84 -22.48 12.24
CA LEU A 156 0.73 -22.63 11.31
C LEU A 156 1.12 -22.12 9.92
N SER A 157 1.68 -20.93 9.83
CA SER A 157 2.09 -20.30 8.57
C SER A 157 3.22 -21.07 7.89
N LEU A 158 4.23 -21.49 8.66
CA LEU A 158 5.33 -22.30 8.12
C LEU A 158 4.86 -23.65 7.61
N ALA A 159 3.91 -24.32 8.30
CA ALA A 159 3.31 -25.57 7.83
C ALA A 159 2.51 -25.34 6.53
N ALA A 160 1.75 -24.24 6.45
CA ALA A 160 1.00 -23.90 5.24
C ALA A 160 1.92 -23.59 4.05
N LEU A 161 3.03 -22.88 4.27
CA LEU A 161 4.05 -22.63 3.26
C LEU A 161 4.76 -23.92 2.82
N ALA A 162 5.13 -24.78 3.77
CA ALA A 162 5.76 -26.07 3.49
C ALA A 162 4.87 -26.97 2.61
N ALA A 163 3.56 -27.00 2.84
CA ALA A 163 2.61 -27.73 2.00
C ALA A 163 2.59 -27.25 0.54
N ARG A 164 3.00 -26.01 0.28
CA ARG A 164 3.05 -25.35 -1.03
C ARG A 164 4.44 -25.33 -1.67
N ALA A 165 5.47 -25.87 -0.99
CA ALA A 165 6.87 -25.77 -1.41
C ALA A 165 7.15 -26.34 -2.82
N HIS A 166 6.25 -27.16 -3.36
CA HIS A 166 6.38 -27.73 -4.70
C HIS A 166 6.08 -26.74 -5.85
N TRP A 167 5.48 -25.56 -5.55
CA TRP A 167 5.21 -24.52 -6.52
C TRP A 167 5.45 -23.10 -5.99
N LEU A 168 5.50 -22.88 -4.66
CA LEU A 168 5.66 -21.59 -4.01
C LEU A 168 6.92 -21.59 -3.15
N THR A 169 7.79 -20.61 -3.37
CA THR A 169 9.00 -20.36 -2.58
C THR A 169 8.91 -19.00 -1.91
N VAL A 170 9.29 -18.89 -0.64
CA VAL A 170 9.32 -17.61 0.06
C VAL A 170 10.72 -17.01 0.01
N GLU A 171 10.80 -15.73 -0.36
CA GLU A 171 11.98 -14.89 -0.27
C GLU A 171 11.80 -13.92 0.92
N TRP A 172 12.53 -14.20 2.00
CA TRP A 172 12.41 -13.40 3.22
C TRP A 172 13.15 -12.07 3.12
N LEU A 173 12.46 -10.97 3.47
CA LEU A 173 13.06 -9.65 3.55
C LEU A 173 13.91 -9.49 4.81
N PRO A 174 14.98 -8.67 4.78
CA PRO A 174 15.71 -8.28 5.98
C PRO A 174 14.80 -7.50 6.94
N LYS A 175 15.17 -7.54 8.22
CA LYS A 175 14.45 -6.76 9.24
C LYS A 175 14.48 -5.27 8.91
N SER A 176 13.32 -4.62 9.02
CA SER A 176 13.17 -3.17 8.85
C SER A 176 13.61 -2.63 7.48
N ALA A 177 13.40 -3.40 6.40
CA ALA A 177 13.74 -3.02 5.03
C ALA A 177 12.47 -2.85 4.15
N PRO A 178 11.54 -1.93 4.50
CA PRO A 178 10.32 -1.71 3.72
C PRO A 178 10.60 -1.21 2.30
N GLU A 179 11.76 -0.58 2.08
CA GLU A 179 12.20 -0.12 0.76
C GLU A 179 12.40 -1.24 -0.27
N LEU A 180 12.50 -2.49 0.17
CA LEU A 180 12.58 -3.66 -0.68
C LEU A 180 11.20 -4.27 -0.99
N ASN A 181 10.12 -3.76 -0.39
CA ASN A 181 8.77 -4.26 -0.59
C ASN A 181 7.93 -3.29 -1.43
N ASP A 182 7.76 -3.61 -2.70
CA ASP A 182 7.06 -2.75 -3.67
C ASP A 182 5.55 -2.57 -3.33
N VAL A 183 4.95 -3.45 -2.52
CA VAL A 183 3.53 -3.35 -2.16
C VAL A 183 3.22 -2.16 -1.23
N GLU A 184 4.20 -1.67 -0.48
CA GLU A 184 4.04 -0.52 0.41
C GLU A 184 3.55 0.74 -0.33
N VAL A 185 4.09 0.97 -1.53
CA VAL A 185 3.67 2.10 -2.39
C VAL A 185 2.22 1.93 -2.82
N VAL A 186 1.79 0.70 -3.04
CA VAL A 186 0.43 0.36 -3.48
C VAL A 186 -0.58 0.54 -2.35
N TRP A 187 -0.22 0.16 -1.12
CA TRP A 187 -1.04 0.46 0.06
C TRP A 187 -1.27 1.96 0.26
N HIS A 188 -0.22 2.75 0.07
CA HIS A 188 -0.33 4.20 0.12
C HIS A 188 -1.29 4.73 -0.96
N ASP A 189 -1.15 4.25 -2.19
CA ASP A 189 -1.97 4.64 -3.34
C ASP A 189 -3.45 4.29 -3.11
N LEU A 190 -3.74 3.06 -2.67
CA LEU A 190 -5.09 2.60 -2.32
C LEU A 190 -5.75 3.51 -1.27
N LYS A 191 -5.04 3.81 -0.17
CA LYS A 191 -5.58 4.63 0.92
C LYS A 191 -5.73 6.09 0.54
N ALA A 192 -4.75 6.66 -0.17
CA ALA A 192 -4.72 8.09 -0.47
C ALA A 192 -5.62 8.50 -1.65
N HIS A 193 -5.98 7.57 -2.53
CA HIS A 193 -6.72 7.89 -3.75
C HIS A 193 -8.05 7.17 -3.87
N HIS A 194 -8.15 5.93 -3.44
CA HIS A 194 -9.37 5.13 -3.60
C HIS A 194 -10.24 5.10 -2.34
N LEU A 195 -9.64 5.14 -1.13
CA LEU A 195 -10.35 5.18 0.15
C LEU A 195 -10.35 6.58 0.80
N ALA A 196 -9.72 7.57 0.14
CA ALA A 196 -9.61 8.91 0.72
C ALA A 196 -10.96 9.62 0.82
N HIS A 197 -11.11 10.44 1.87
CA HIS A 197 -12.27 11.30 2.13
C HIS A 197 -13.62 10.57 2.27
N GLN A 198 -13.58 9.27 2.52
CA GLN A 198 -14.76 8.44 2.71
C GLN A 198 -14.89 8.03 4.18
N THR A 199 -16.11 8.10 4.69
CA THR A 199 -16.48 7.63 6.02
C THR A 199 -17.40 6.44 5.86
N PHE A 200 -17.14 5.38 6.60
CA PHE A 200 -17.90 4.12 6.52
C PHE A 200 -18.70 3.92 7.78
N ALA A 201 -19.96 3.48 7.65
CA ALA A 201 -20.86 3.27 8.77
C ALA A 201 -20.39 2.15 9.71
N ASP A 202 -19.84 1.10 9.12
CA ASP A 202 -19.36 -0.09 9.81
C ASP A 202 -18.22 -0.77 9.04
N THR A 203 -17.77 -1.92 9.57
CA THR A 203 -16.71 -2.72 8.96
C THR A 203 -17.13 -3.40 7.67
N ASP A 204 -18.40 -3.71 7.50
CA ASP A 204 -18.91 -4.40 6.30
C ASP A 204 -18.95 -3.43 5.12
N ALA A 205 -19.41 -2.20 5.35
CA ALA A 205 -19.35 -1.13 4.37
C ALA A 205 -17.89 -0.79 3.97
N LEU A 206 -16.98 -0.79 4.95
CA LEU A 206 -15.55 -0.59 4.68
C LEU A 206 -14.97 -1.75 3.88
N ASP A 207 -15.31 -3.00 4.21
CA ASP A 207 -14.84 -4.19 3.51
C ASP A 207 -15.24 -4.17 2.03
N GLN A 208 -16.50 -3.91 1.75
CA GLN A 208 -16.99 -3.74 0.38
C GLN A 208 -16.26 -2.63 -0.37
N ALA A 209 -16.03 -1.49 0.30
CA ALA A 209 -15.30 -0.38 -0.30
C ALA A 209 -13.83 -0.72 -0.58
N ILE A 210 -13.17 -1.54 0.26
CA ILE A 210 -11.81 -2.03 0.02
C ILE A 210 -11.77 -2.85 -1.27
N HIS A 211 -12.67 -3.81 -1.44
CA HIS A 211 -12.70 -4.65 -2.64
C HIS A 211 -12.97 -3.83 -3.91
N GLN A 212 -13.95 -2.91 -3.87
CA GLN A 212 -14.21 -1.98 -4.98
C GLN A 212 -13.00 -1.09 -5.28
N ALA A 213 -12.30 -0.62 -4.24
CA ALA A 213 -11.11 0.19 -4.38
C ALA A 213 -9.94 -0.60 -5.00
N VAL A 214 -9.78 -1.86 -4.63
CA VAL A 214 -8.77 -2.77 -5.21
C VAL A 214 -9.06 -3.02 -6.68
N ASP A 215 -10.31 -3.30 -7.05
CA ASP A 215 -10.71 -3.50 -8.44
C ASP A 215 -10.47 -2.25 -9.30
N ALA A 216 -10.84 -1.08 -8.78
CA ALA A 216 -10.58 0.20 -9.44
C ALA A 216 -9.09 0.48 -9.60
N LEU A 217 -8.30 0.25 -8.54
CA LEU A 217 -6.85 0.38 -8.54
C LEU A 217 -6.21 -0.54 -9.59
N ASN A 218 -6.59 -1.82 -9.60
CA ASN A 218 -6.09 -2.81 -10.55
C ASN A 218 -6.39 -2.41 -11.99
N THR A 219 -7.62 -1.94 -12.26
CA THR A 219 -8.02 -1.46 -13.58
C THR A 219 -7.19 -0.25 -14.03
N GLU A 220 -7.01 0.72 -13.15
CA GLU A 220 -6.21 1.91 -13.47
C GLU A 220 -4.73 1.57 -13.71
N ARG A 221 -4.17 0.64 -12.93
CA ARG A 221 -2.76 0.25 -13.02
C ARG A 221 -2.42 -0.54 -14.27
N MET A 222 -3.38 -1.14 -14.92
CA MET A 222 -3.19 -1.71 -16.26
C MET A 222 -2.80 -0.64 -17.29
N VAL A 223 -3.28 0.60 -17.11
CA VAL A 223 -3.09 1.70 -18.07
C VAL A 223 -2.02 2.69 -17.61
N LEU A 224 -1.90 2.95 -16.30
CA LEU A 224 -1.03 3.99 -15.74
C LEU A 224 0.14 3.40 -14.94
N PRO A 225 1.38 3.89 -15.12
CA PRO A 225 2.51 3.51 -14.26
C PRO A 225 2.25 3.90 -12.79
N LEU A 226 2.70 3.07 -11.86
CA LEU A 226 2.57 3.25 -10.40
C LEU A 226 3.08 4.59 -9.86
N ALA A 227 4.11 5.15 -10.48
CA ALA A 227 4.80 6.34 -9.99
C ALA A 227 4.22 7.67 -10.48
N ARG A 228 3.09 7.68 -11.19
CA ARG A 228 2.49 8.94 -11.65
C ARG A 228 1.68 9.60 -10.54
N PRO A 229 1.87 10.91 -10.27
CA PRO A 229 1.04 11.65 -9.34
C PRO A 229 -0.43 11.59 -9.80
N ARG A 230 -1.33 11.26 -8.89
CA ARG A 230 -2.77 11.29 -9.13
C ARG A 230 -3.38 12.54 -8.55
N ILE A 231 -4.44 13.02 -9.18
CA ILE A 231 -5.26 14.10 -8.65
C ILE A 231 -6.46 13.44 -7.95
N SER A 232 -6.46 13.51 -6.63
CA SER A 232 -7.63 13.10 -5.84
C SER A 232 -8.71 14.17 -5.93
N ALA A 233 -9.93 13.78 -6.30
CA ALA A 233 -11.09 14.65 -6.28
C ALA A 233 -11.95 14.30 -5.06
N MET A 234 -12.27 15.28 -4.24
CA MET A 234 -13.23 15.14 -3.15
C MET A 234 -14.64 15.26 -3.70
N LYS A 235 -15.52 14.30 -3.40
CA LYS A 235 -16.94 14.37 -3.70
C LYS A 235 -17.61 15.35 -2.74
N ILE A 236 -17.82 16.60 -3.17
CA ILE A 236 -18.53 17.63 -2.41
C ILE A 236 -19.95 17.64 -2.94
N GLY A 237 -20.90 16.97 -2.28
CA GLY A 237 -22.32 16.99 -2.61
C GLY A 237 -22.66 16.62 -4.06
N ARG A 238 -23.93 16.28 -4.35
CA ARG A 238 -24.36 15.82 -5.68
C ARG A 238 -24.22 16.86 -6.82
N GLU A 239 -23.83 18.10 -6.55
CA GLU A 239 -23.88 19.19 -7.53
C GLU A 239 -22.58 19.88 -7.91
N GLN A 240 -21.41 19.49 -7.33
CA GLN A 240 -20.15 20.19 -7.65
C GLN A 240 -19.00 19.22 -7.94
N TRP A 241 -18.95 18.73 -9.16
CA TRP A 241 -17.77 18.04 -9.69
C TRP A 241 -16.88 19.07 -10.41
N ALA A 242 -15.70 19.36 -9.88
CA ALA A 242 -14.66 20.07 -10.61
C ALA A 242 -13.50 19.11 -10.92
N VAL A 243 -13.56 18.45 -12.06
CA VAL A 243 -12.40 17.76 -12.64
C VAL A 243 -11.61 18.80 -13.43
N THR A 244 -10.55 19.35 -12.85
CA THR A 244 -9.56 20.12 -13.62
C THR A 244 -8.51 19.15 -14.13
N ARG A 245 -8.61 18.79 -15.41
CA ARG A 245 -7.48 18.13 -16.11
C ARG A 245 -6.32 19.13 -16.21
N PRO A 246 -5.05 18.72 -15.90
CA PRO A 246 -3.92 19.58 -16.21
C PRO A 246 -3.87 19.81 -17.71
N ARG A 247 -3.72 21.07 -18.14
CA ARG A 247 -3.46 21.40 -19.55
C ARG A 247 -2.15 20.74 -19.96
N PRO A 248 -2.05 20.18 -21.17
CA PRO A 248 -0.76 19.73 -21.68
C PRO A 248 0.18 20.94 -21.76
N PHE A 249 1.40 20.77 -21.30
CA PHE A 249 2.47 21.76 -21.45
C PHE A 249 2.74 21.90 -22.95
N VAL A 250 2.29 22.99 -23.56
CA VAL A 250 2.72 23.40 -24.89
C VAL A 250 4.03 24.14 -24.69
N GLY A 251 5.14 23.45 -24.99
CA GLY A 251 6.46 24.08 -25.05
C GLY A 251 6.50 25.00 -26.26
N GLY A 252 6.86 26.24 -25.98
CA GLY A 252 7.36 27.22 -26.93
C GLY A 252 8.84 27.45 -26.62
#